data_ad33f439ed78dfa8ea0fb3a332b46a73
#
_entry.id   ad33f439ed78dfa8ea0fb3a332b46a73
#
_cell.length_a   1.000
_cell.length_b   1.000
_cell.length_c   1.000
_cell.angle_alpha   90.00
_cell.angle_beta   90.00
_cell.angle_gamma   90.00
#
_symmetry.space_group_name_H-M   'P 1'
#
loop_
_entity.id
_entity.type
_entity.pdbx_description
1 polymer ?
#
loop_
_entity_poly.entity_id
_entity_poly.type
_entity_poly.pdbx_seq_one_letter_code
_entity_poly.pdbx_strand_id
1 'polypeptide(L)'
;MEKRRVVITGMGVVSPVGIGTEEFWNALMAGKSGIGPITEFDPEGFPVRIAGEVKDFDAVKYVGDRKAVRHMDRNVQFAVAAAKMAVEDAKLDMSVENPDRVGTIIGTGIGGINTMEETVHRIDTRGPAKVNPFAVPMMIANMAAGQVSINFGLMGPVLADVTACASGNNAIGRATRTIQYGDADVMFAGGTEAAVAKTPMAGFAAMKALSSRECPPEEASCPFDVRRDGFVLGEGSGVLILEELEHAKKRGAHIYAEVIGYGSNGDAYHITAPRPGGELAARCMKKAIDDAGISPDDIDYINAHGTSTGLNDKNETKAIKDVLGKHAYDVVINSTKSMTGHLLGAAGAIEAIVCVLSIEHNKVHQTLNLKTPDPECDLDYVPEGPRDVKIDVTMSNAFGFGGHNAVVVMRRYEE
;
A
#
# COMPACT_ATOMS: atom_id res chain seq x y z
N MET A 1 -22.10 19.81 11.14
CA MET A 1 -20.72 20.29 11.39
C MET A 1 -19.99 20.17 10.07
N GLU A 2 -19.25 21.18 9.69
CA GLU A 2 -18.34 21.12 8.56
C GLU A 2 -17.25 20.08 8.86
N LYS A 3 -16.89 19.26 7.87
CA LYS A 3 -15.85 18.24 8.05
C LYS A 3 -14.49 18.94 8.23
N ARG A 4 -13.70 18.52 9.22
CA ARG A 4 -12.31 18.99 9.37
C ARG A 4 -11.50 18.56 8.14
N ARG A 5 -10.66 19.44 7.62
CA ARG A 5 -9.75 19.13 6.51
C ARG A 5 -8.58 18.29 7.03
N VAL A 6 -8.15 17.32 6.23
CA VAL A 6 -7.10 16.37 6.60
C VAL A 6 -5.98 16.43 5.58
N VAL A 7 -4.78 16.74 6.05
CA VAL A 7 -3.60 16.94 5.21
C VAL A 7 -2.52 15.89 5.50
N ILE A 8 -1.64 15.66 4.54
CA ILE A 8 -0.49 14.77 4.65
C ILE A 8 0.74 15.63 4.86
N THR A 9 1.44 15.40 5.98
CA THR A 9 2.59 16.20 6.39
C THR A 9 3.89 15.41 6.45
N GLY A 10 3.82 14.08 6.36
CA GLY A 10 5.01 13.23 6.30
C GLY A 10 4.73 11.85 5.76
N MET A 11 5.78 11.22 5.25
CA MET A 11 5.72 9.92 4.59
C MET A 11 6.96 9.09 4.90
N GLY A 12 6.77 7.77 5.01
CA GLY A 12 7.87 6.82 5.15
C GLY A 12 7.59 5.54 4.39
N VAL A 13 8.61 5.01 3.72
CA VAL A 13 8.49 3.84 2.83
C VAL A 13 9.59 2.84 3.13
N VAL A 14 9.20 1.56 3.16
CA VAL A 14 10.08 0.39 3.06
C VAL A 14 9.58 -0.43 1.89
N SER A 15 10.39 -0.63 0.85
CA SER A 15 9.95 -1.31 -0.37
C SER A 15 11.08 -2.08 -1.05
N PRO A 16 10.78 -2.97 -2.00
CA PRO A 16 11.79 -3.69 -2.77
C PRO A 16 12.69 -2.81 -3.63
N VAL A 17 12.28 -1.56 -3.91
CA VAL A 17 13.03 -0.63 -4.77
C VAL A 17 13.72 0.47 -4.01
N GLY A 18 13.54 0.56 -2.69
CA GLY A 18 14.22 1.53 -1.83
C GLY A 18 13.60 1.65 -0.44
N ILE A 19 14.42 2.15 0.50
CA ILE A 19 14.03 2.44 1.89
C ILE A 19 14.14 3.95 2.12
N GLY A 20 13.02 4.60 2.40
CA GLY A 20 12.85 6.04 2.44
C GLY A 20 12.23 6.58 1.16
N THR A 21 11.54 7.72 1.27
CA THR A 21 10.74 8.32 0.18
C THR A 21 11.61 8.76 -1.00
N GLU A 22 12.80 9.31 -0.75
CA GLU A 22 13.71 9.79 -1.80
C GLU A 22 14.28 8.62 -2.63
N GLU A 23 14.81 7.56 -1.98
CA GLU A 23 15.35 6.40 -2.68
C GLU A 23 14.25 5.69 -3.47
N PHE A 24 13.08 5.51 -2.85
CA PHE A 24 11.90 4.93 -3.48
C PHE A 24 11.48 5.69 -4.74
N TRP A 25 11.31 7.02 -4.64
CA TRP A 25 10.92 7.85 -5.78
C TRP A 25 11.95 7.83 -6.91
N ASN A 26 13.23 7.99 -6.58
CA ASN A 26 14.31 7.94 -7.57
C ASN A 26 14.37 6.59 -8.30
N ALA A 27 14.13 5.48 -7.58
CA ALA A 27 14.08 4.16 -8.19
C ALA A 27 12.88 4.01 -9.15
N LEU A 28 11.69 4.52 -8.79
CA LEU A 28 10.51 4.53 -9.65
C LEU A 28 10.77 5.35 -10.93
N MET A 29 11.36 6.54 -10.78
CA MET A 29 11.71 7.40 -11.92
C MET A 29 12.77 6.76 -12.82
N ALA A 30 13.69 5.99 -12.26
CA ALA A 30 14.68 5.24 -13.02
C ALA A 30 14.13 3.95 -13.69
N GLY A 31 12.86 3.60 -13.44
CA GLY A 31 12.29 2.35 -13.92
C GLY A 31 12.96 1.10 -13.31
N LYS A 32 13.43 1.18 -12.07
CA LYS A 32 14.10 0.06 -11.39
C LYS A 32 13.07 -0.96 -10.91
N SER A 33 13.24 -2.22 -11.31
CA SER A 33 12.48 -3.33 -10.73
C SER A 33 13.13 -3.83 -9.44
N GLY A 34 12.32 -4.06 -8.40
CA GLY A 34 12.73 -4.73 -7.17
C GLY A 34 12.41 -6.23 -7.17
N ILE A 35 11.93 -6.77 -8.29
CA ILE A 35 11.59 -8.18 -8.43
C ILE A 35 12.84 -8.97 -8.79
N GLY A 36 13.08 -10.04 -8.05
CA GLY A 36 14.23 -10.91 -8.23
C GLY A 36 13.98 -12.32 -7.70
N PRO A 37 15.00 -13.20 -7.74
CA PRO A 37 14.93 -14.51 -7.11
C PRO A 37 14.69 -14.38 -5.59
N ILE A 38 13.86 -15.28 -5.03
CA ILE A 38 13.59 -15.37 -3.59
C ILE A 38 14.89 -15.76 -2.85
N THR A 39 15.20 -15.00 -1.80
CA THR A 39 16.36 -15.24 -0.90
C THR A 39 15.98 -15.33 0.58
N GLU A 40 14.75 -14.97 0.96
CA GLU A 40 14.25 -15.06 2.34
C GLU A 40 14.12 -16.52 2.83
N PHE A 41 13.94 -17.47 1.90
CA PHE A 41 13.96 -18.91 2.17
C PHE A 41 14.44 -19.67 0.94
N ASP A 42 14.77 -20.97 1.10
CA ASP A 42 15.13 -21.84 -0.03
C ASP A 42 13.86 -22.17 -0.85
N PRO A 43 13.73 -21.66 -2.10
CA PRO A 43 12.56 -21.88 -2.95
C PRO A 43 12.63 -23.18 -3.76
N GLU A 44 13.55 -24.10 -3.47
CA GLU A 44 13.62 -25.39 -4.16
C GLU A 44 12.30 -26.15 -4.02
N GLY A 45 11.76 -26.66 -5.12
CA GLY A 45 10.47 -27.35 -5.17
C GLY A 45 9.26 -26.42 -5.29
N PHE A 46 9.41 -25.11 -5.16
CA PHE A 46 8.31 -24.17 -5.38
C PHE A 46 8.09 -23.89 -6.88
N PRO A 47 6.82 -23.83 -7.34
CA PRO A 47 6.53 -23.55 -8.75
C PRO A 47 6.85 -22.10 -9.16
N VAL A 48 6.86 -21.15 -8.21
CA VAL A 48 7.25 -19.76 -8.40
C VAL A 48 8.39 -19.43 -7.44
N ARG A 49 9.46 -18.83 -7.94
CA ARG A 49 10.73 -18.62 -7.22
C ARG A 49 11.19 -17.16 -7.26
N ILE A 50 10.29 -16.24 -7.56
CA ILE A 50 10.54 -14.80 -7.68
C ILE A 50 9.62 -14.03 -6.76
N ALA A 51 10.11 -12.90 -6.23
CA ALA A 51 9.35 -11.97 -5.39
C ALA A 51 10.01 -10.58 -5.40
N GLY A 52 9.27 -9.58 -4.92
CA GLY A 52 9.81 -8.28 -4.56
C GLY A 52 10.20 -8.28 -3.08
N GLU A 53 11.46 -8.56 -2.77
CA GLU A 53 11.98 -8.58 -1.40
C GLU A 53 12.62 -7.26 -1.01
N VAL A 54 12.44 -6.84 0.23
CA VAL A 54 13.18 -5.70 0.80
C VAL A 54 14.60 -6.14 1.13
N LYS A 55 15.57 -5.57 0.45
CA LYS A 55 17.00 -5.88 0.64
C LYS A 55 17.65 -4.93 1.66
N ASP A 56 18.72 -5.40 2.31
CA ASP A 56 19.59 -4.61 3.20
C ASP A 56 18.86 -3.90 4.35
N PHE A 57 17.74 -4.45 4.81
CA PHE A 57 16.93 -3.88 5.88
C PHE A 57 17.51 -4.21 7.27
N ASP A 58 17.91 -3.19 8.01
CA ASP A 58 18.32 -3.30 9.42
C ASP A 58 17.27 -2.70 10.34
N ALA A 59 16.42 -3.54 10.93
CA ALA A 59 15.37 -3.12 11.85
C ALA A 59 15.93 -2.39 13.10
N VAL A 60 17.15 -2.72 13.56
CA VAL A 60 17.73 -2.10 14.75
C VAL A 60 18.02 -0.62 14.54
N LYS A 61 18.35 -0.20 13.30
CA LYS A 61 18.54 1.20 12.92
C LYS A 61 17.29 2.04 13.21
N TYR A 62 16.11 1.46 13.03
CA TYR A 62 14.82 2.15 13.16
C TYR A 62 14.19 1.98 14.53
N VAL A 63 14.20 0.78 15.09
CA VAL A 63 13.62 0.48 16.41
C VAL A 63 14.52 0.96 17.56
N GLY A 64 15.85 0.97 17.36
CA GLY A 64 16.83 1.41 18.35
C GLY A 64 17.16 0.38 19.42
N ASP A 65 16.34 -0.67 19.62
CA ASP A 65 16.55 -1.74 20.60
C ASP A 65 16.52 -3.12 19.94
N ARG A 66 17.66 -3.80 19.99
CA ARG A 66 17.81 -5.17 19.46
C ARG A 66 16.92 -6.19 20.17
N LYS A 67 16.58 -5.98 21.45
CA LYS A 67 15.66 -6.87 22.17
C LYS A 67 14.23 -6.69 21.70
N ALA A 68 13.79 -5.43 21.52
CA ALA A 68 12.46 -5.12 20.99
C ALA A 68 12.28 -5.71 19.58
N VAL A 69 13.25 -5.58 18.69
CA VAL A 69 13.23 -6.17 17.33
C VAL A 69 12.97 -7.68 17.36
N ARG A 70 13.52 -8.43 18.33
CA ARG A 70 13.31 -9.89 18.46
C ARG A 70 11.88 -10.27 18.86
N HIS A 71 11.07 -9.31 19.30
CA HIS A 71 9.67 -9.49 19.66
C HIS A 71 8.72 -8.89 18.62
N MET A 72 9.23 -8.63 17.41
CA MET A 72 8.47 -8.11 16.28
C MET A 72 8.60 -9.06 15.09
N ASP A 73 7.48 -9.43 14.47
CA ASP A 73 7.52 -10.05 13.15
C ASP A 73 8.06 -9.06 12.12
N ARG A 74 8.55 -9.54 10.98
CA ARG A 74 9.15 -8.70 9.93
C ARG A 74 8.20 -7.60 9.44
N ASN A 75 6.90 -7.89 9.29
CA ASN A 75 5.91 -6.88 8.90
C ASN A 75 5.80 -5.75 9.94
N VAL A 76 5.91 -6.07 11.22
CA VAL A 76 5.89 -5.09 12.31
C VAL A 76 7.16 -4.23 12.28
N GLN A 77 8.32 -4.84 12.01
CA GLN A 77 9.58 -4.12 11.87
C GLN A 77 9.51 -3.10 10.72
N PHE A 78 8.93 -3.47 9.58
CA PHE A 78 8.70 -2.57 8.46
C PHE A 78 7.78 -1.40 8.83
N ALA A 79 6.66 -1.69 9.54
CA ALA A 79 5.72 -0.65 9.97
C ALA A 79 6.36 0.38 10.90
N VAL A 80 7.14 -0.07 11.89
CA VAL A 80 7.85 0.84 12.82
C VAL A 80 8.90 1.67 12.08
N ALA A 81 9.63 1.06 11.12
CA ALA A 81 10.61 1.78 10.32
C ALA A 81 9.95 2.84 9.43
N ALA A 82 8.88 2.49 8.73
CA ALA A 82 8.13 3.45 7.91
C ALA A 82 7.52 4.57 8.75
N ALA A 83 6.95 4.24 9.93
CA ALA A 83 6.41 5.24 10.86
C ALA A 83 7.50 6.21 11.36
N LYS A 84 8.70 5.70 11.68
CA LYS A 84 9.82 6.56 12.09
C LYS A 84 10.22 7.53 10.99
N MET A 85 10.38 7.04 9.77
CA MET A 85 10.71 7.89 8.63
C MET A 85 9.61 8.94 8.38
N ALA A 86 8.33 8.56 8.51
CA ALA A 86 7.22 9.49 8.35
C ALA A 86 7.20 10.60 9.41
N VAL A 87 7.52 10.28 10.67
CA VAL A 87 7.65 11.29 11.76
C VAL A 87 8.82 12.23 11.49
N GLU A 88 9.97 11.70 11.07
CA GLU A 88 11.17 12.48 10.74
C GLU A 88 10.88 13.42 9.55
N ASP A 89 10.21 12.95 8.52
CA ASP A 89 9.80 13.72 7.35
C ASP A 89 8.78 14.81 7.72
N ALA A 90 7.78 14.49 8.52
CA ALA A 90 6.80 15.44 9.06
C ALA A 90 7.42 16.48 10.01
N LYS A 91 8.62 16.24 10.51
CA LYS A 91 9.22 17.00 11.63
C LYS A 91 8.26 17.12 12.82
N LEU A 92 7.53 16.03 13.09
CA LEU A 92 6.53 15.97 14.16
C LEU A 92 7.24 15.71 15.50
N ASP A 93 7.17 16.67 16.40
CA ASP A 93 7.78 16.55 17.73
C ASP A 93 6.76 15.93 18.72
N MET A 94 6.86 14.62 18.91
CA MET A 94 5.98 13.87 19.82
C MET A 94 6.08 14.32 21.28
N SER A 95 7.11 15.07 21.68
CA SER A 95 7.28 15.54 23.06
C SER A 95 6.33 16.70 23.43
N VAL A 96 5.81 17.40 22.42
CA VAL A 96 4.88 18.54 22.59
C VAL A 96 3.44 18.20 22.19
N GLU A 97 3.22 17.06 21.53
CA GLU A 97 1.90 16.61 21.13
C GLU A 97 1.09 16.11 22.34
N ASN A 98 -0.23 16.27 22.26
CA ASN A 98 -1.12 15.58 23.21
C ASN A 98 -1.27 14.11 22.77
N PRO A 99 -0.71 13.13 23.52
CA PRO A 99 -0.70 11.73 23.11
C PRO A 99 -2.12 11.13 22.95
N ASP A 100 -3.12 11.62 23.69
CA ASP A 100 -4.52 11.19 23.59
C ASP A 100 -5.16 11.62 22.25
N ARG A 101 -4.54 12.58 21.54
CA ARG A 101 -5.01 13.10 20.24
C ARG A 101 -4.22 12.56 19.06
N VAL A 102 -3.24 11.69 19.30
CA VAL A 102 -2.42 11.07 18.25
C VAL A 102 -2.70 9.56 18.23
N GLY A 103 -3.18 9.06 17.11
CA GLY A 103 -3.53 7.65 16.93
C GLY A 103 -2.82 6.99 15.76
N THR A 104 -3.15 5.73 15.51
CA THR A 104 -2.60 4.97 14.38
C THR A 104 -3.59 3.95 13.82
N ILE A 105 -3.61 3.80 12.50
CA ILE A 105 -4.31 2.71 11.80
C ILE A 105 -3.34 2.13 10.76
N ILE A 106 -2.87 0.91 11.00
CA ILE A 106 -1.97 0.19 10.07
C ILE A 106 -2.68 -1.04 9.55
N GLY A 107 -2.87 -1.09 8.22
CA GLY A 107 -3.45 -2.23 7.54
C GLY A 107 -2.45 -3.35 7.27
N THR A 108 -2.92 -4.59 7.24
CA THR A 108 -2.14 -5.76 6.79
C THR A 108 -3.10 -6.80 6.20
N GLY A 109 -2.64 -7.57 5.21
CA GLY A 109 -3.45 -8.63 4.63
C GLY A 109 -3.37 -9.94 5.43
N ILE A 110 -2.19 -10.27 5.94
CA ILE A 110 -1.90 -11.57 6.57
C ILE A 110 -1.43 -11.42 8.02
N GLY A 111 -0.67 -10.37 8.33
CA GLY A 111 -0.05 -10.18 9.64
C GLY A 111 1.27 -10.94 9.79
N GLY A 112 1.59 -11.41 11.00
CA GLY A 112 2.89 -12.01 11.36
C GLY A 112 3.07 -13.45 10.90
N ILE A 113 3.02 -13.70 9.60
CA ILE A 113 3.09 -15.04 8.99
C ILE A 113 4.44 -15.71 9.23
N ASN A 114 5.54 -14.95 9.24
CA ASN A 114 6.88 -15.50 9.49
C ASN A 114 6.97 -16.10 10.91
N THR A 115 6.43 -15.40 11.90
CA THR A 115 6.31 -15.88 13.27
C THR A 115 5.42 -17.12 13.37
N MET A 116 4.33 -17.17 12.62
CA MET A 116 3.43 -18.33 12.57
C MET A 116 4.16 -19.56 12.04
N GLU A 117 4.84 -19.46 10.90
CA GLU A 117 5.62 -20.57 10.31
C GLU A 117 6.71 -21.06 11.25
N GLU A 118 7.49 -20.13 11.83
CA GLU A 118 8.54 -20.49 12.79
C GLU A 118 7.94 -21.19 14.02
N THR A 119 6.81 -20.73 14.52
CA THR A 119 6.13 -21.31 15.69
C THR A 119 5.69 -22.74 15.42
N VAL A 120 5.03 -23.00 14.26
CA VAL A 120 4.61 -24.35 13.86
C VAL A 120 5.83 -25.25 13.72
N HIS A 121 6.87 -24.81 13.02
CA HIS A 121 8.12 -25.57 12.87
C HIS A 121 8.76 -25.93 14.23
N ARG A 122 8.76 -25.00 15.19
CA ARG A 122 9.28 -25.27 16.56
C ARG A 122 8.44 -26.30 17.30
N ILE A 123 7.11 -26.26 17.18
CA ILE A 123 6.22 -27.25 17.79
C ILE A 123 6.55 -28.64 17.27
N ASP A 124 6.68 -28.78 15.93
CA ASP A 124 6.91 -30.07 15.27
C ASP A 124 8.29 -30.64 15.57
N THR A 125 9.33 -29.80 15.63
CA THR A 125 10.72 -30.24 15.77
C THR A 125 11.22 -30.29 17.21
N ARG A 126 10.66 -29.48 18.12
CA ARG A 126 11.18 -29.31 19.50
C ARG A 126 10.10 -29.44 20.59
N GLY A 127 8.84 -29.57 20.20
CA GLY A 127 7.68 -29.65 21.08
C GLY A 127 7.15 -28.29 21.57
N PRO A 128 5.89 -28.25 22.05
CA PRO A 128 5.17 -27.02 22.38
C PRO A 128 5.81 -26.19 23.50
N ALA A 129 6.57 -26.82 24.42
CA ALA A 129 7.28 -26.14 25.51
C ALA A 129 8.46 -25.25 25.04
N LYS A 130 8.82 -25.30 23.75
CA LYS A 130 9.94 -24.52 23.15
C LYS A 130 9.46 -23.36 22.29
N VAL A 131 8.16 -23.11 22.24
CA VAL A 131 7.58 -21.96 21.54
C VAL A 131 8.02 -20.64 22.20
N ASN A 132 8.22 -19.61 21.37
CA ASN A 132 8.51 -18.26 21.86
C ASN A 132 7.32 -17.75 22.70
N PRO A 133 7.54 -17.27 23.95
CA PRO A 133 6.45 -16.72 24.77
C PRO A 133 5.70 -15.55 24.11
N PHE A 134 6.32 -14.85 23.18
CA PHE A 134 5.76 -13.74 22.44
C PHE A 134 5.17 -14.14 21.07
N ALA A 135 5.13 -15.45 20.74
CA ALA A 135 4.63 -15.91 19.44
C ALA A 135 3.24 -15.37 19.10
N VAL A 136 2.30 -15.42 20.04
CA VAL A 136 0.93 -14.90 19.80
C VAL A 136 0.93 -13.39 19.57
N PRO A 137 1.52 -12.54 20.45
CA PRO A 137 1.62 -11.11 20.15
C PRO A 137 2.32 -10.78 18.84
N MET A 138 3.36 -11.53 18.47
CA MET A 138 4.10 -11.28 17.22
C MET A 138 3.30 -11.61 15.96
N MET A 139 2.39 -12.60 16.01
CA MET A 139 1.68 -13.05 14.81
C MET A 139 0.34 -12.35 14.56
N ILE A 140 -0.30 -11.75 15.59
CA ILE A 140 -1.63 -11.15 15.42
C ILE A 140 -1.60 -9.86 14.59
N ALA A 141 -2.60 -9.71 13.72
CA ALA A 141 -2.64 -8.67 12.69
C ALA A 141 -2.63 -7.22 13.22
N ASN A 142 -3.12 -7.00 14.45
CA ASN A 142 -3.14 -5.66 15.05
C ASN A 142 -1.80 -5.20 15.62
N MET A 143 -0.77 -6.07 15.62
CA MET A 143 0.46 -5.77 16.34
C MET A 143 1.34 -4.74 15.62
N ALA A 144 1.20 -4.58 14.30
CA ALA A 144 1.86 -3.49 13.60
C ALA A 144 1.42 -2.12 14.14
N ALA A 145 0.11 -1.89 14.23
CA ALA A 145 -0.44 -0.68 14.85
C ALA A 145 -0.08 -0.58 16.34
N GLY A 146 -0.17 -1.70 17.08
CA GLY A 146 0.20 -1.74 18.50
C GLY A 146 1.67 -1.35 18.75
N GLN A 147 2.60 -1.86 17.95
CA GLN A 147 4.02 -1.52 18.10
C GLN A 147 4.34 -0.09 17.65
N VAL A 148 3.67 0.42 16.61
CA VAL A 148 3.78 1.84 16.26
C VAL A 148 3.29 2.70 17.43
N SER A 149 2.12 2.40 18.01
CA SER A 149 1.62 3.11 19.20
C SER A 149 2.62 3.09 20.36
N ILE A 150 3.19 1.93 20.69
CA ILE A 150 4.16 1.78 21.80
C ILE A 150 5.45 2.56 21.54
N ASN A 151 6.00 2.49 20.31
CA ASN A 151 7.27 3.14 19.99
C ASN A 151 7.19 4.67 19.97
N PHE A 152 6.02 5.23 19.65
CA PHE A 152 5.81 6.68 19.55
C PHE A 152 4.94 7.27 20.68
N GLY A 153 4.47 6.45 21.62
CA GLY A 153 3.66 6.90 22.76
C GLY A 153 2.27 7.40 22.37
N LEU A 154 1.65 6.80 21.31
CA LEU A 154 0.35 7.20 20.81
C LEU A 154 -0.77 6.62 21.69
N MET A 155 -1.59 7.48 22.31
CA MET A 155 -2.67 7.07 23.22
C MET A 155 -4.07 7.34 22.65
N GLY A 156 -4.16 7.90 21.44
CA GLY A 156 -5.41 8.03 20.71
C GLY A 156 -5.90 6.69 20.12
N PRO A 157 -6.78 6.70 19.10
CA PRO A 157 -7.29 5.48 18.49
C PRO A 157 -6.19 4.62 17.88
N VAL A 158 -6.12 3.31 18.25
CA VAL A 158 -5.15 2.33 17.74
C VAL A 158 -5.91 1.18 17.12
N LEU A 159 -5.87 1.04 15.79
CA LEU A 159 -6.64 0.07 15.03
C LEU A 159 -5.79 -0.62 13.96
N ALA A 160 -6.27 -1.75 13.47
CA ALA A 160 -5.72 -2.44 12.30
C ALA A 160 -6.84 -2.75 11.32
N ASP A 161 -6.63 -2.43 10.04
CA ASP A 161 -7.52 -2.84 8.96
C ASP A 161 -7.01 -4.11 8.29
N VAL A 162 -7.87 -5.13 8.21
CA VAL A 162 -7.57 -6.41 7.58
C VAL A 162 -8.60 -6.66 6.49
N THR A 163 -8.31 -6.13 5.29
CA THR A 163 -9.17 -6.18 4.11
C THR A 163 -8.35 -6.61 2.87
N ALA A 164 -7.48 -7.60 3.07
CA ALA A 164 -6.56 -8.10 2.05
C ALA A 164 -5.78 -6.95 1.36
N CYS A 165 -5.75 -6.91 0.02
CA CYS A 165 -4.99 -5.90 -0.72
C CYS A 165 -5.53 -4.47 -0.55
N ALA A 166 -6.75 -4.30 -0.05
CA ALA A 166 -7.36 -2.98 0.21
C ALA A 166 -7.03 -2.40 1.60
N SER A 167 -6.27 -3.14 2.44
CA SER A 167 -6.02 -2.77 3.85
C SER A 167 -5.36 -1.40 4.01
N GLY A 168 -4.36 -1.08 3.17
CA GLY A 168 -3.65 0.20 3.23
C GLY A 168 -4.57 1.40 2.91
N ASN A 169 -5.35 1.32 1.83
CA ASN A 169 -6.29 2.39 1.47
C ASN A 169 -7.43 2.52 2.50
N ASN A 170 -7.92 1.40 3.05
CA ASN A 170 -8.91 1.45 4.13
C ASN A 170 -8.33 2.11 5.38
N ALA A 171 -7.10 1.80 5.76
CA ALA A 171 -6.43 2.42 6.90
C ALA A 171 -6.30 3.94 6.72
N ILE A 172 -5.87 4.42 5.55
CA ILE A 172 -5.77 5.85 5.23
C ILE A 172 -7.16 6.51 5.29
N GLY A 173 -8.16 5.91 4.62
CA GLY A 173 -9.50 6.47 4.58
C GLY A 173 -10.17 6.52 5.97
N ARG A 174 -10.00 5.48 6.79
CA ARG A 174 -10.53 5.46 8.16
C ARG A 174 -9.80 6.40 9.10
N ALA A 175 -8.48 6.53 8.97
CA ALA A 175 -7.71 7.52 9.71
C ALA A 175 -8.15 8.95 9.35
N THR A 176 -8.39 9.21 8.06
CA THR A 176 -8.99 10.47 7.60
C THR A 176 -10.34 10.72 8.28
N ARG A 177 -11.24 9.72 8.35
CA ARG A 177 -12.52 9.86 9.06
C ARG A 177 -12.34 10.13 10.55
N THR A 178 -11.40 9.45 11.21
CA THR A 178 -11.08 9.64 12.63
C THR A 178 -10.76 11.11 12.92
N ILE A 179 -9.93 11.74 12.08
CA ILE A 179 -9.62 13.18 12.19
C ILE A 179 -10.84 14.04 11.86
N GLN A 180 -11.58 13.73 10.79
CA GLN A 180 -12.77 14.49 10.38
C GLN A 180 -13.86 14.52 11.46
N TYR A 181 -14.03 13.43 12.20
CA TYR A 181 -14.99 13.36 13.33
C TYR A 181 -14.45 13.99 14.62
N GLY A 182 -13.17 14.35 14.69
CA GLY A 182 -12.56 15.00 15.84
C GLY A 182 -12.08 14.05 16.92
N ASP A 183 -11.95 12.75 16.64
CA ASP A 183 -11.45 11.76 17.60
C ASP A 183 -9.91 11.84 17.77
N ALA A 184 -9.21 12.33 16.75
CA ALA A 184 -7.77 12.59 16.76
C ALA A 184 -7.44 13.89 16.02
N ASP A 185 -6.25 14.44 16.24
CA ASP A 185 -5.70 15.55 15.46
C ASP A 185 -4.58 15.10 14.54
N VAL A 186 -3.91 13.99 14.89
CA VAL A 186 -2.84 13.36 14.10
C VAL A 186 -3.09 11.85 14.04
N MET A 187 -2.93 11.25 12.86
CA MET A 187 -3.02 9.81 12.67
C MET A 187 -1.84 9.29 11.84
N PHE A 188 -1.18 8.25 12.34
CA PHE A 188 -0.26 7.44 11.56
C PHE A 188 -1.09 6.43 10.77
N ALA A 189 -1.11 6.57 9.46
CA ALA A 189 -2.00 5.77 8.61
C ALA A 189 -1.23 5.09 7.49
N GLY A 190 -1.50 3.82 7.26
CA GLY A 190 -0.83 3.11 6.17
C GLY A 190 -1.01 1.61 6.21
N GLY A 191 -0.03 0.89 5.68
CA GLY A 191 -0.08 -0.57 5.60
C GLY A 191 1.30 -1.21 5.62
N THR A 192 1.35 -2.46 6.01
CA THR A 192 2.58 -3.25 6.10
C THR A 192 2.32 -4.71 5.74
N GLU A 193 3.29 -5.35 5.11
CA GLU A 193 3.22 -6.77 4.79
C GLU A 193 4.63 -7.37 4.67
N ALA A 194 4.81 -8.60 5.17
CA ALA A 194 6.01 -9.40 4.97
C ALA A 194 5.62 -10.84 4.60
N ALA A 195 4.98 -10.98 3.44
CA ALA A 195 4.36 -12.22 2.99
C ALA A 195 5.26 -13.06 2.07
N VAL A 196 6.52 -12.66 1.84
CA VAL A 196 7.49 -13.49 1.11
C VAL A 196 7.98 -14.60 2.03
N ALA A 197 7.10 -15.57 2.27
CA ALA A 197 7.28 -16.72 3.16
C ALA A 197 6.70 -17.98 2.49
N LYS A 198 7.06 -19.17 3.00
CA LYS A 198 6.70 -20.45 2.36
C LYS A 198 5.20 -20.64 2.20
N THR A 199 4.41 -20.38 3.25
CA THR A 199 2.97 -20.62 3.23
C THR A 199 2.22 -19.70 2.24
N PRO A 200 2.41 -18.36 2.25
CA PRO A 200 1.77 -17.51 1.25
C PRO A 200 2.20 -17.84 -0.18
N MET A 201 3.51 -18.06 -0.41
CA MET A 201 4.02 -18.43 -1.73
C MET A 201 3.40 -19.73 -2.25
N ALA A 202 3.34 -20.78 -1.42
CA ALA A 202 2.71 -22.04 -1.80
C ALA A 202 1.19 -21.87 -2.02
N GLY A 203 0.50 -21.13 -1.14
CA GLY A 203 -0.93 -20.89 -1.23
C GLY A 203 -1.34 -20.11 -2.49
N PHE A 204 -0.67 -19.00 -2.77
CA PHE A 204 -0.92 -18.19 -3.99
C PHE A 204 -0.54 -18.94 -5.28
N ALA A 205 0.53 -19.74 -5.25
CA ALA A 205 0.90 -20.59 -6.37
C ALA A 205 -0.16 -21.70 -6.63
N ALA A 206 -0.65 -22.35 -5.57
CA ALA A 206 -1.67 -23.40 -5.67
C ALA A 206 -2.99 -22.89 -6.28
N MET A 207 -3.37 -21.62 -6.00
CA MET A 207 -4.54 -20.98 -6.62
C MET A 207 -4.24 -20.36 -7.98
N LYS A 208 -3.02 -20.49 -8.51
CA LYS A 208 -2.57 -19.93 -9.79
C LYS A 208 -2.74 -18.40 -9.86
N ALA A 209 -2.50 -17.72 -8.75
CA ALA A 209 -2.60 -16.27 -8.67
C ALA A 209 -1.25 -15.58 -8.97
N LEU A 210 -0.13 -16.28 -8.78
CA LEU A 210 1.21 -15.77 -9.07
C LEU A 210 1.57 -15.95 -10.55
N SER A 211 2.38 -15.01 -11.07
CA SER A 211 3.00 -15.17 -12.39
C SER A 211 3.92 -16.38 -12.41
N SER A 212 3.74 -17.22 -13.40
CA SER A 212 4.55 -18.42 -13.67
C SER A 212 5.30 -18.34 -14.99
N ARG A 213 5.37 -17.14 -15.58
CA ARG A 213 6.03 -16.92 -16.88
C ARG A 213 7.52 -17.26 -16.81
N GLU A 214 7.99 -17.94 -17.85
CA GLU A 214 9.42 -18.15 -18.10
C GLU A 214 10.02 -16.88 -18.75
N CYS A 215 10.49 -15.97 -17.90
CA CYS A 215 11.11 -14.71 -18.31
C CYS A 215 12.13 -14.26 -17.24
N PRO A 216 12.98 -13.25 -17.51
CA PRO A 216 13.75 -12.60 -16.47
C PRO A 216 12.82 -12.13 -15.32
N PRO A 217 13.20 -12.29 -14.04
CA PRO A 217 12.35 -11.97 -12.89
C PRO A 217 11.74 -10.57 -12.97
N GLU A 218 12.52 -9.58 -13.38
CA GLU A 218 12.15 -8.18 -13.53
C GLU A 218 11.07 -7.94 -14.59
N GLU A 219 10.85 -8.90 -15.50
CA GLU A 219 9.82 -8.82 -16.55
C GLU A 219 8.51 -9.55 -16.17
N ALA A 220 8.45 -10.23 -15.02
CA ALA A 220 7.32 -11.08 -14.68
C ALA A 220 6.03 -10.29 -14.37
N SER A 221 6.13 -9.14 -13.69
CA SER A 221 5.01 -8.23 -13.48
C SER A 221 4.84 -7.31 -14.68
N CYS A 222 3.76 -7.49 -15.44
CA CYS A 222 3.46 -6.71 -16.65
C CYS A 222 1.98 -6.28 -16.70
N PRO A 223 1.56 -5.36 -15.80
CA PRO A 223 0.19 -4.87 -15.78
C PRO A 223 -0.28 -4.37 -17.15
N PHE A 224 -1.53 -4.68 -17.52
CA PHE A 224 -2.21 -4.27 -18.75
C PHE A 224 -1.64 -4.86 -20.06
N ASP A 225 -0.57 -5.66 -20.00
CA ASP A 225 0.02 -6.36 -21.14
C ASP A 225 -0.74 -7.67 -21.45
N VAL A 226 -0.84 -8.06 -22.71
CA VAL A 226 -1.50 -9.33 -23.10
C VAL A 226 -0.83 -10.56 -22.51
N ARG A 227 0.46 -10.47 -22.13
CA ARG A 227 1.25 -11.58 -21.59
C ARG A 227 1.07 -11.78 -20.09
N ARG A 228 0.35 -10.88 -19.39
CA ARG A 228 0.14 -11.01 -17.93
C ARG A 228 -0.55 -12.33 -17.59
N ASP A 229 -0.08 -13.00 -16.56
CA ASP A 229 -0.60 -14.30 -16.14
C ASP A 229 -0.80 -14.44 -14.63
N GLY A 230 -0.46 -13.40 -13.85
CA GLY A 230 -0.54 -13.40 -12.40
C GLY A 230 0.28 -12.26 -11.79
N PHE A 231 0.12 -12.01 -10.50
CA PHE A 231 0.94 -11.02 -9.81
C PHE A 231 2.28 -11.61 -9.34
N VAL A 232 3.25 -10.76 -9.08
CA VAL A 232 4.46 -11.11 -8.35
C VAL A 232 4.29 -10.65 -6.91
N LEU A 233 4.48 -11.54 -5.92
CA LEU A 233 4.37 -11.19 -4.51
C LEU A 233 5.51 -10.26 -4.10
N GLY A 234 5.20 -9.25 -3.27
CA GLY A 234 6.18 -8.34 -2.69
C GLY A 234 5.95 -8.13 -1.20
N GLU A 235 6.87 -7.45 -0.55
CA GLU A 235 6.81 -7.08 0.86
C GLU A 235 7.21 -5.61 1.08
N GLY A 236 6.84 -5.05 2.22
CA GLY A 236 7.21 -3.67 2.58
C GLY A 236 6.19 -2.98 3.47
N SER A 237 6.30 -1.66 3.58
CA SER A 237 5.39 -0.81 4.36
C SER A 237 5.37 0.61 3.82
N GLY A 238 4.22 1.26 3.90
CA GLY A 238 4.06 2.69 3.72
C GLY A 238 3.29 3.28 4.90
N VAL A 239 3.77 4.38 5.45
CA VAL A 239 3.09 5.13 6.51
C VAL A 239 3.06 6.61 6.15
N LEU A 240 1.88 7.21 6.28
CA LEU A 240 1.65 8.65 6.13
C LEU A 240 1.30 9.24 7.50
N ILE A 241 1.75 10.47 7.76
CA ILE A 241 1.25 11.30 8.85
C ILE A 241 0.11 12.14 8.31
N LEU A 242 -1.09 11.85 8.79
CA LEU A 242 -2.30 12.62 8.49
C LEU A 242 -2.55 13.58 9.65
N GLU A 243 -2.78 14.85 9.35
CA GLU A 243 -3.05 15.87 10.34
C GLU A 243 -4.31 16.67 10.02
N GLU A 244 -4.96 17.15 11.06
CA GLU A 244 -5.96 18.20 10.93
C GLU A 244 -5.28 19.47 10.41
N LEU A 245 -5.89 20.15 9.46
CA LEU A 245 -5.27 21.27 8.74
C LEU A 245 -4.78 22.40 9.65
N GLU A 246 -5.61 22.84 10.61
CA GLU A 246 -5.24 23.95 11.49
C GLU A 246 -4.17 23.53 12.50
N HIS A 247 -4.13 22.25 12.89
CA HIS A 247 -3.04 21.66 13.66
C HIS A 247 -1.72 21.74 12.89
N ALA A 248 -1.70 21.28 11.62
CA ALA A 248 -0.53 21.31 10.76
C ALA A 248 -0.02 22.73 10.52
N LYS A 249 -0.92 23.68 10.23
CA LYS A 249 -0.59 25.10 10.06
C LYS A 249 0.00 25.73 11.32
N LYS A 250 -0.57 25.45 12.48
CA LYS A 250 -0.13 26.01 13.76
C LYS A 250 1.32 25.66 14.08
N ARG A 251 1.76 24.43 13.72
CA ARG A 251 3.16 24.00 13.91
C ARG A 251 4.07 24.32 12.74
N GLY A 252 3.55 24.94 11.66
CA GLY A 252 4.32 25.27 10.46
C GLY A 252 4.77 24.05 9.67
N ALA A 253 3.94 23.00 9.62
CA ALA A 253 4.25 21.79 8.87
C ALA A 253 4.33 22.05 7.36
N HIS A 254 5.21 21.34 6.67
CA HIS A 254 5.07 21.18 5.22
C HIS A 254 3.85 20.33 4.93
N ILE A 255 3.00 20.76 4.01
CA ILE A 255 1.80 20.05 3.59
C ILE A 255 2.00 19.57 2.16
N TYR A 256 2.10 18.26 1.96
CA TYR A 256 2.29 17.63 0.66
C TYR A 256 0.99 17.60 -0.17
N ALA A 257 -0.09 17.19 0.47
CA ALA A 257 -1.39 17.04 -0.18
C ALA A 257 -2.52 17.02 0.86
N GLU A 258 -3.76 17.07 0.40
CA GLU A 258 -4.97 16.90 1.20
C GLU A 258 -5.68 15.59 0.81
N VAL A 259 -6.12 14.80 1.79
CA VAL A 259 -6.99 13.64 1.55
C VAL A 259 -8.44 14.14 1.50
N ILE A 260 -9.01 14.20 0.31
CA ILE A 260 -10.32 14.79 0.08
C ILE A 260 -11.45 13.80 -0.06
N GLY A 261 -11.17 12.55 -0.45
CA GLY A 261 -12.19 11.54 -0.67
C GLY A 261 -11.77 10.12 -0.31
N TYR A 262 -12.73 9.35 0.17
CA TYR A 262 -12.58 7.93 0.47
C TYR A 262 -13.85 7.16 0.13
N GLY A 263 -13.70 6.11 -0.68
CA GLY A 263 -14.74 5.16 -1.02
C GLY A 263 -14.36 3.75 -0.56
N SER A 264 -15.34 3.01 -0.03
CA SER A 264 -15.19 1.58 0.28
C SER A 264 -16.50 0.84 0.05
N ASN A 265 -16.40 -0.38 -0.47
CA ASN A 265 -17.52 -1.31 -0.63
C ASN A 265 -17.03 -2.76 -0.74
N GLY A 266 -17.97 -3.68 -0.99
CA GLY A 266 -17.66 -5.10 -1.23
C GLY A 266 -18.36 -5.60 -2.49
N ASP A 267 -17.70 -6.50 -3.21
CA ASP A 267 -18.22 -7.14 -4.44
C ASP A 267 -19.39 -8.09 -4.18
N ALA A 268 -19.44 -8.72 -3.00
CA ALA A 268 -20.41 -9.74 -2.63
C ALA A 268 -20.56 -10.83 -3.72
N TYR A 269 -19.43 -11.34 -4.23
CA TYR A 269 -19.41 -12.24 -5.39
C TYR A 269 -18.61 -13.53 -5.16
N HIS A 270 -17.31 -13.45 -4.94
CA HIS A 270 -16.43 -14.60 -4.83
C HIS A 270 -15.26 -14.32 -3.88
N ILE A 271 -14.66 -15.38 -3.29
CA ILE A 271 -13.58 -15.22 -2.31
C ILE A 271 -12.28 -14.65 -2.90
N THR A 272 -12.02 -14.87 -4.20
CA THR A 272 -10.78 -14.42 -4.85
C THR A 272 -11.01 -13.68 -6.16
N ALA A 273 -12.04 -14.05 -6.94
CA ALA A 273 -12.30 -13.42 -8.23
C ALA A 273 -13.05 -12.09 -8.06
N PRO A 274 -12.62 -11.01 -8.75
CA PRO A 274 -13.40 -9.78 -8.81
C PRO A 274 -14.73 -10.02 -9.53
N ARG A 275 -15.75 -9.24 -9.17
CA ARG A 275 -17.04 -9.29 -9.88
C ARG A 275 -16.83 -8.91 -11.35
N PRO A 276 -17.34 -9.74 -12.31
CA PRO A 276 -17.17 -9.45 -13.73
C PRO A 276 -17.70 -8.05 -14.12
N GLY A 277 -16.94 -7.39 -15.00
CA GLY A 277 -17.30 -6.09 -15.53
C GLY A 277 -16.95 -4.90 -14.64
N GLY A 278 -16.33 -5.10 -13.47
CA GLY A 278 -15.78 -4.02 -12.65
C GLY A 278 -16.83 -3.09 -11.98
N GLU A 279 -18.12 -3.47 -11.98
CA GLU A 279 -19.23 -2.60 -11.51
C GLU A 279 -19.02 -2.09 -10.09
N LEU A 280 -18.59 -2.96 -9.16
CA LEU A 280 -18.45 -2.56 -7.75
C LEU A 280 -17.16 -1.75 -7.52
N ALA A 281 -16.09 -2.00 -8.28
CA ALA A 281 -14.92 -1.14 -8.33
C ALA A 281 -15.29 0.27 -8.83
N ALA A 282 -16.08 0.37 -9.92
CA ALA A 282 -16.60 1.64 -10.42
C ALA A 282 -17.45 2.38 -9.36
N ARG A 283 -18.34 1.67 -8.66
CA ARG A 283 -19.13 2.26 -7.56
C ARG A 283 -18.25 2.73 -6.40
N CYS A 284 -17.14 2.04 -6.12
CA CYS A 284 -16.19 2.44 -5.09
C CYS A 284 -15.45 3.73 -5.47
N MET A 285 -14.96 3.81 -6.71
CA MET A 285 -14.35 5.02 -7.27
C MET A 285 -15.34 6.19 -7.23
N LYS A 286 -16.58 5.98 -7.68
CA LYS A 286 -17.61 7.02 -7.63
C LYS A 286 -17.88 7.50 -6.22
N LYS A 287 -17.95 6.61 -5.22
CA LYS A 287 -18.10 7.00 -3.82
C LYS A 287 -16.96 7.90 -3.33
N ALA A 288 -15.73 7.61 -3.75
CA ALA A 288 -14.56 8.42 -3.37
C ALA A 288 -14.64 9.83 -4.02
N ILE A 289 -15.05 9.91 -5.28
CA ILE A 289 -15.27 11.17 -6.01
C ILE A 289 -16.41 11.98 -5.37
N ASP A 290 -17.54 11.32 -5.08
CA ASP A 290 -18.69 11.96 -4.43
C ASP A 290 -18.33 12.47 -3.03
N ASP A 291 -17.54 11.71 -2.26
CA ASP A 291 -17.06 12.11 -0.93
C ASP A 291 -16.07 13.29 -1.00
N ALA A 292 -15.27 13.35 -2.05
CA ALA A 292 -14.36 14.46 -2.34
C ALA A 292 -15.10 15.73 -2.79
N GLY A 293 -16.33 15.60 -3.25
CA GLY A 293 -17.13 16.72 -3.77
C GLY A 293 -16.59 17.30 -5.08
N ILE A 294 -15.96 16.47 -5.91
CA ILE A 294 -15.36 16.86 -7.19
C ILE A 294 -16.09 16.20 -8.37
N SER A 295 -15.76 16.65 -9.59
CA SER A 295 -16.17 15.99 -10.83
C SER A 295 -15.24 14.83 -11.16
N PRO A 296 -15.69 13.76 -11.86
CA PRO A 296 -14.80 12.80 -12.48
C PRO A 296 -13.75 13.44 -13.40
N ASP A 297 -14.06 14.56 -14.04
CA ASP A 297 -13.18 15.29 -14.94
C ASP A 297 -12.03 16.03 -14.21
N ASP A 298 -12.07 16.11 -12.87
CA ASP A 298 -11.02 16.73 -12.07
C ASP A 298 -9.86 15.76 -11.76
N ILE A 299 -9.99 14.45 -12.07
CA ILE A 299 -8.94 13.45 -11.82
C ILE A 299 -7.87 13.56 -12.90
N ASP A 300 -6.63 13.87 -12.49
CA ASP A 300 -5.48 13.97 -13.41
C ASP A 300 -4.69 12.67 -13.51
N TYR A 301 -4.60 11.91 -12.40
CA TYR A 301 -3.78 10.71 -12.32
C TYR A 301 -4.44 9.61 -11.46
N ILE A 302 -4.35 8.38 -11.95
CA ILE A 302 -4.77 7.18 -11.21
C ILE A 302 -3.57 6.24 -11.01
N ASN A 303 -3.22 5.96 -9.75
CA ASN A 303 -2.42 4.80 -9.41
C ASN A 303 -3.34 3.60 -9.32
N ALA A 304 -3.29 2.76 -10.34
CA ALA A 304 -4.21 1.64 -10.48
C ALA A 304 -3.84 0.48 -9.55
N HIS A 305 -4.83 -0.31 -9.19
CA HIS A 305 -4.57 -1.59 -8.54
C HIS A 305 -3.69 -2.49 -9.42
N GLY A 306 -3.95 -2.59 -10.72
CA GLY A 306 -3.04 -3.05 -11.77
C GLY A 306 -2.13 -4.21 -11.37
N THR A 307 -2.71 -5.38 -11.04
CA THR A 307 -1.99 -6.51 -10.44
C THR A 307 -1.24 -7.39 -11.44
N SER A 308 -1.33 -7.13 -12.73
CA SER A 308 -0.80 -8.04 -13.78
C SER A 308 -1.56 -9.37 -13.83
N THR A 309 -2.84 -9.37 -13.44
CA THR A 309 -3.71 -10.55 -13.55
C THR A 309 -4.72 -10.40 -14.70
N GLY A 310 -5.09 -11.52 -15.31
CA GLY A 310 -5.99 -11.51 -16.45
C GLY A 310 -7.36 -10.91 -16.19
N LEU A 311 -7.88 -11.04 -14.96
CA LEU A 311 -9.22 -10.55 -14.60
C LEU A 311 -9.21 -9.13 -14.05
N ASN A 312 -8.26 -8.80 -13.15
CA ASN A 312 -8.27 -7.49 -12.51
C ASN A 312 -8.07 -6.37 -13.51
N ASP A 313 -7.01 -6.43 -14.32
CA ASP A 313 -6.57 -5.29 -15.14
C ASP A 313 -7.64 -4.85 -16.15
N LYS A 314 -8.32 -5.79 -16.79
CA LYS A 314 -9.43 -5.47 -17.70
C LYS A 314 -10.69 -5.00 -16.98
N ASN A 315 -11.03 -5.58 -15.79
CA ASN A 315 -12.17 -5.11 -15.00
C ASN A 315 -11.94 -3.71 -14.46
N GLU A 316 -10.72 -3.40 -14.03
CA GLU A 316 -10.34 -2.06 -13.57
C GLU A 316 -10.36 -1.05 -14.70
N THR A 317 -9.83 -1.40 -15.89
CA THR A 317 -9.93 -0.56 -17.11
C THR A 317 -11.39 -0.21 -17.41
N LYS A 318 -12.27 -1.23 -17.38
CA LYS A 318 -13.70 -1.00 -17.59
C LYS A 318 -14.30 -0.12 -16.50
N ALA A 319 -13.95 -0.34 -15.23
CA ALA A 319 -14.45 0.47 -14.11
C ALA A 319 -14.05 1.94 -14.25
N ILE A 320 -12.79 2.21 -14.64
CA ILE A 320 -12.30 3.57 -14.90
C ILE A 320 -13.11 4.24 -16.03
N LYS A 321 -13.35 3.54 -17.13
CA LYS A 321 -14.19 4.04 -18.24
C LYS A 321 -15.63 4.31 -17.82
N ASP A 322 -16.22 3.42 -17.02
CA ASP A 322 -17.59 3.57 -16.54
C ASP A 322 -17.76 4.80 -15.63
N VAL A 323 -16.71 5.17 -14.87
CA VAL A 323 -16.73 6.31 -13.94
C VAL A 323 -16.37 7.63 -14.62
N LEU A 324 -15.28 7.63 -15.41
CA LEU A 324 -14.73 8.85 -16.00
C LEU A 324 -15.28 9.14 -17.40
N GLY A 325 -15.99 8.19 -18.02
CA GLY A 325 -16.56 8.37 -19.36
C GLY A 325 -15.47 8.67 -20.40
N LYS A 326 -15.61 9.77 -21.13
CA LYS A 326 -14.63 10.18 -22.14
C LYS A 326 -13.31 10.63 -21.53
N HIS A 327 -13.35 11.23 -20.35
CA HIS A 327 -12.17 11.70 -19.64
C HIS A 327 -11.19 10.56 -19.29
N ALA A 328 -11.65 9.31 -19.22
CA ALA A 328 -10.79 8.14 -19.01
C ALA A 328 -9.62 8.03 -20.02
N TYR A 329 -9.75 8.60 -21.21
CA TYR A 329 -8.72 8.59 -22.25
C TYR A 329 -7.72 9.76 -22.13
N ASP A 330 -8.02 10.74 -21.27
CA ASP A 330 -7.16 11.90 -21.02
C ASP A 330 -6.39 11.78 -19.67
N VAL A 331 -6.87 10.90 -18.77
CA VAL A 331 -6.25 10.64 -17.47
C VAL A 331 -5.01 9.75 -17.63
N VAL A 332 -3.94 10.12 -16.94
CA VAL A 332 -2.72 9.31 -16.87
C VAL A 332 -2.88 8.22 -15.81
N ILE A 333 -2.57 6.98 -16.18
CA ILE A 333 -2.72 5.82 -15.30
C ILE A 333 -1.40 5.04 -15.26
N ASN A 334 -1.03 4.48 -14.12
CA ASN A 334 0.06 3.50 -14.06
C ASN A 334 -0.16 2.46 -12.97
N SER A 335 0.72 1.44 -12.93
CA SER A 335 0.79 0.49 -11.83
C SER A 335 2.19 0.40 -11.26
N THR A 336 2.34 0.80 -10.00
CA THR A 336 3.58 0.69 -9.22
C THR A 336 4.01 -0.77 -9.04
N LYS A 337 3.05 -1.71 -9.06
CA LYS A 337 3.29 -3.15 -8.93
C LYS A 337 4.14 -3.75 -10.05
N SER A 338 4.28 -3.05 -11.17
CA SER A 338 5.23 -3.42 -12.23
C SER A 338 6.69 -3.39 -11.76
N MET A 339 6.99 -2.58 -10.73
CA MET A 339 8.34 -2.39 -10.16
C MET A 339 8.51 -3.06 -8.80
N THR A 340 7.52 -2.93 -7.93
CA THR A 340 7.59 -3.41 -6.55
C THR A 340 7.08 -4.83 -6.35
N GLY A 341 6.32 -5.38 -7.31
CA GLY A 341 5.44 -6.50 -7.03
C GLY A 341 4.23 -6.05 -6.22
N HIS A 342 3.40 -7.00 -5.81
CA HIS A 342 2.18 -6.75 -5.06
C HIS A 342 2.42 -6.94 -3.55
N LEU A 343 2.44 -5.86 -2.80
CA LEU A 343 2.71 -5.84 -1.35
C LEU A 343 1.46 -6.11 -0.50
N LEU A 344 0.40 -6.70 -1.07
CA LEU A 344 -0.85 -7.04 -0.38
C LEU A 344 -1.37 -5.87 0.48
N GLY A 345 -1.41 -6.04 1.82
CA GLY A 345 -1.91 -5.03 2.74
C GLY A 345 -1.12 -3.72 2.76
N ALA A 346 0.15 -3.74 2.37
CA ALA A 346 0.98 -2.55 2.24
C ALA A 346 0.81 -1.83 0.89
N ALA A 347 0.29 -2.51 -0.14
CA ALA A 347 0.26 -1.99 -1.51
C ALA A 347 -0.40 -0.61 -1.60
N GLY A 348 -1.64 -0.47 -1.12
CA GLY A 348 -2.35 0.79 -1.19
C GLY A 348 -1.66 1.94 -0.45
N ALA A 349 -0.91 1.64 0.61
CA ALA A 349 -0.19 2.67 1.36
C ALA A 349 1.01 3.24 0.59
N ILE A 350 1.85 2.37 -0.02
CA ILE A 350 2.97 2.87 -0.85
C ILE A 350 2.45 3.55 -2.13
N GLU A 351 1.33 3.08 -2.68
CA GLU A 351 0.69 3.66 -3.87
C GLU A 351 0.05 5.02 -3.59
N ALA A 352 -0.52 5.21 -2.39
CA ALA A 352 -0.93 6.54 -1.93
C ALA A 352 0.27 7.49 -1.81
N ILE A 353 1.41 7.01 -1.29
CA ILE A 353 2.65 7.82 -1.25
C ILE A 353 3.11 8.16 -2.67
N VAL A 354 3.02 7.24 -3.64
CA VAL A 354 3.31 7.56 -5.06
C VAL A 354 2.40 8.66 -5.57
N CYS A 355 1.10 8.63 -5.25
CA CYS A 355 0.17 9.68 -5.63
C CYS A 355 0.58 11.05 -5.06
N VAL A 356 0.99 11.11 -3.78
CA VAL A 356 1.46 12.34 -3.13
C VAL A 356 2.74 12.86 -3.79
N LEU A 357 3.73 11.99 -4.03
CA LEU A 357 4.97 12.36 -4.70
C LEU A 357 4.74 12.79 -6.15
N SER A 358 3.74 12.21 -6.83
CA SER A 358 3.34 12.65 -8.17
C SER A 358 2.75 14.05 -8.18
N ILE A 359 1.95 14.41 -7.16
CA ILE A 359 1.48 15.79 -6.95
C ILE A 359 2.66 16.74 -6.71
N GLU A 360 3.56 16.39 -5.81
CA GLU A 360 4.71 17.23 -5.41
C GLU A 360 5.61 17.54 -6.61
N HIS A 361 5.94 16.49 -7.38
CA HIS A 361 6.90 16.61 -8.47
C HIS A 361 6.27 16.90 -9.85
N ASN A 362 4.95 16.91 -10.00
CA ASN A 362 4.24 16.97 -11.28
C ASN A 362 4.79 15.94 -12.28
N LYS A 363 4.95 14.71 -11.83
CA LYS A 363 5.57 13.63 -12.60
C LYS A 363 4.97 12.28 -12.24
N VAL A 364 4.87 11.38 -13.21
CA VAL A 364 4.45 10.00 -13.02
C VAL A 364 5.53 9.04 -13.49
N HIS A 365 5.68 7.91 -12.79
CA HIS A 365 6.55 6.83 -13.26
C HIS A 365 5.86 5.98 -14.34
N GLN A 366 6.64 5.22 -15.08
CA GLN A 366 6.12 4.30 -16.10
C GLN A 366 5.49 3.04 -15.48
N THR A 367 4.62 2.38 -16.24
CA THR A 367 4.28 0.97 -16.02
C THR A 367 5.32 0.11 -16.76
N LEU A 368 6.20 -0.56 -16.00
CA LEU A 368 7.20 -1.44 -16.59
C LEU A 368 6.54 -2.63 -17.30
N ASN A 369 7.25 -3.14 -18.33
CA ASN A 369 6.93 -4.38 -19.02
C ASN A 369 5.64 -4.36 -19.85
N LEU A 370 4.99 -3.21 -19.99
CA LEU A 370 3.88 -3.02 -20.93
C LEU A 370 4.42 -2.87 -22.35
N LYS A 371 4.69 -4.02 -23.00
CA LYS A 371 5.27 -4.08 -24.35
C LYS A 371 4.22 -4.32 -25.44
N THR A 372 3.13 -5.03 -25.09
CA THR A 372 2.02 -5.35 -25.99
C THR A 372 0.71 -5.11 -25.24
N PRO A 373 0.14 -3.89 -25.36
CA PRO A 373 -1.12 -3.56 -24.67
C PRO A 373 -2.23 -4.55 -24.99
N ASP A 374 -2.99 -4.95 -23.97
CA ASP A 374 -4.20 -5.74 -24.17
C ASP A 374 -5.28 -4.85 -24.80
N PRO A 375 -5.95 -5.27 -25.90
CA PRO A 375 -7.04 -4.50 -26.51
C PRO A 375 -8.20 -4.17 -25.53
N GLU A 376 -8.38 -4.94 -24.46
CA GLU A 376 -9.35 -4.64 -23.40
C GLU A 376 -8.81 -3.62 -22.37
N CYS A 377 -7.51 -3.27 -22.44
CA CYS A 377 -6.82 -2.31 -21.61
C CYS A 377 -6.24 -1.18 -22.48
N ASP A 378 -7.10 -0.33 -23.05
CA ASP A 378 -6.81 0.65 -24.11
C ASP A 378 -6.71 2.11 -23.58
N LEU A 379 -6.39 2.31 -22.28
CA LEU A 379 -6.14 3.61 -21.69
C LEU A 379 -4.64 3.97 -21.69
N ASP A 380 -4.28 5.17 -21.24
CA ASP A 380 -2.88 5.62 -21.14
C ASP A 380 -2.23 5.11 -19.86
N TYR A 381 -1.47 4.02 -19.97
CA TYR A 381 -0.79 3.37 -18.83
C TYR A 381 0.70 3.74 -18.71
N VAL A 382 1.16 4.78 -19.37
CA VAL A 382 2.54 5.30 -19.34
C VAL A 382 3.60 4.22 -19.64
N PRO A 383 3.62 3.61 -20.83
CA PRO A 383 4.56 2.53 -21.14
C PRO A 383 5.98 3.02 -21.50
N GLU A 384 6.15 4.28 -21.97
CA GLU A 384 7.39 4.73 -22.60
C GLU A 384 8.46 5.23 -21.63
N GLY A 385 8.12 5.50 -20.39
CA GLY A 385 9.02 6.07 -19.38
C GLY A 385 8.33 7.09 -18.50
N PRO A 386 9.02 7.64 -17.50
CA PRO A 386 8.45 8.68 -16.64
C PRO A 386 8.01 9.89 -17.47
N ARG A 387 6.91 10.52 -17.08
CA ARG A 387 6.30 11.63 -17.79
C ARG A 387 6.06 12.82 -16.89
N ASP A 388 6.39 14.03 -17.35
CA ASP A 388 6.01 15.28 -16.69
C ASP A 388 4.53 15.56 -17.02
N VAL A 389 3.71 15.69 -15.99
CA VAL A 389 2.27 15.93 -16.08
C VAL A 389 1.84 16.84 -14.94
N LYS A 390 1.10 17.90 -15.23
CA LYS A 390 0.48 18.70 -14.16
C LYS A 390 -0.54 17.83 -13.43
N ILE A 391 -0.40 17.69 -12.13
CA ILE A 391 -1.25 16.84 -11.30
C ILE A 391 -1.75 17.65 -10.11
N ASP A 392 -3.03 17.89 -10.07
CA ASP A 392 -3.70 18.56 -8.95
C ASP A 392 -4.54 17.56 -8.14
N VAL A 393 -5.14 16.54 -8.79
CA VAL A 393 -5.97 15.52 -8.15
C VAL A 393 -5.54 14.11 -8.56
N THR A 394 -5.36 13.25 -7.57
CA THR A 394 -4.98 11.85 -7.77
C THR A 394 -5.96 10.88 -7.15
N MET A 395 -6.04 9.67 -7.70
CA MET A 395 -6.83 8.57 -7.16
C MET A 395 -5.93 7.33 -7.00
N SER A 396 -5.98 6.68 -5.83
CA SER A 396 -5.33 5.39 -5.56
C SER A 396 -6.39 4.30 -5.41
N ASN A 397 -6.32 3.27 -6.26
CA ASN A 397 -7.24 2.14 -6.27
C ASN A 397 -6.65 0.91 -5.60
N ALA A 398 -7.42 0.26 -4.73
CA ALA A 398 -7.04 -1.02 -4.13
C ALA A 398 -8.25 -1.97 -4.10
N PHE A 399 -8.11 -3.13 -4.76
CA PHE A 399 -9.14 -4.16 -4.87
C PHE A 399 -8.60 -5.49 -4.32
N GLY A 400 -9.21 -5.99 -3.24
CA GLY A 400 -8.68 -7.12 -2.47
C GLY A 400 -9.52 -8.39 -2.59
N PHE A 401 -8.89 -9.52 -2.33
CA PHE A 401 -9.59 -10.79 -2.13
C PHE A 401 -10.68 -10.64 -1.06
N GLY A 402 -11.75 -11.45 -1.17
CA GLY A 402 -12.98 -11.23 -0.40
C GLY A 402 -13.89 -10.16 -1.01
N GLY A 403 -13.48 -9.56 -2.15
CA GLY A 403 -14.21 -8.49 -2.83
C GLY A 403 -14.12 -7.14 -2.12
N HIS A 404 -13.07 -6.91 -1.34
CA HIS A 404 -12.84 -5.63 -0.67
C HIS A 404 -12.33 -4.59 -1.65
N ASN A 405 -13.05 -3.48 -1.81
CA ASN A 405 -12.66 -2.35 -2.64
C ASN A 405 -12.45 -1.12 -1.76
N ALA A 406 -11.34 -0.41 -1.97
CA ALA A 406 -11.03 0.85 -1.30
C ALA A 406 -10.34 1.82 -2.25
N VAL A 407 -10.81 3.05 -2.28
CA VAL A 407 -10.28 4.12 -3.14
C VAL A 407 -10.06 5.37 -2.30
N VAL A 408 -8.88 5.99 -2.46
CA VAL A 408 -8.52 7.25 -1.80
C VAL A 408 -8.28 8.30 -2.88
N VAL A 409 -8.84 9.50 -2.68
CA VAL A 409 -8.62 10.67 -3.54
C VAL A 409 -7.85 11.72 -2.76
N MET A 410 -6.76 12.19 -3.36
CA MET A 410 -5.90 13.22 -2.78
C MET A 410 -5.78 14.39 -3.74
N ARG A 411 -5.59 15.57 -3.19
CA ARG A 411 -5.48 16.82 -3.97
C ARG A 411 -4.27 17.61 -3.51
N ARG A 412 -3.68 18.36 -4.44
CA ARG A 412 -2.68 19.39 -4.16
C ARG A 412 -3.24 20.33 -3.09
N TYR A 413 -2.45 20.58 -2.06
CA TYR A 413 -2.83 21.57 -1.07
C TYR A 413 -2.69 22.99 -1.65
N GLU A 414 -3.75 23.75 -1.46
CA GLU A 414 -3.79 25.20 -1.74
C GLU A 414 -4.14 25.93 -0.44
N GLU A 415 -3.38 27.01 -0.14
CA GLU A 415 -3.57 27.84 1.07
C GLU A 415 -4.95 28.49 1.17
#